data_74cf4aa3f18b1046efdcc0b7f2a3a1aa
#
_entry.id   74cf4aa3f18b1046efdcc0b7f2a3a1aa
#
_cell.length_a   1.000
_cell.length_b   1.000
_cell.length_c   1.000
_cell.angle_alpha   90.00
_cell.angle_beta   90.00
_cell.angle_gamma   90.00
#
_symmetry.space_group_name_H-M   'P 1'
#
loop_
_entity.id
_entity.type
_entity.pdbx_description
1 polymer ?
#
loop_
_entity_poly.entity_id
_entity_poly.type
_entity_poly.pdbx_seq_one_letter_code
_entity_poly.pdbx_strand_id
1 'polypeptide(L)'
;MNDIKDIVTKPIFFERNRVYRIYHGGKPFKALFDDGYDDGSDNMFPEEWVASKVRAINPKYYGARDGVSKVKGTGVFFDDLLKEHSAELLGPRKYDCLVKFLDSATRLPFQVHPTKEFSKKHFNSEYGKTEAWLVIATRPGAKLYFGFKDKITKEELSALEERSETEKDIMGNLLSGVDVQVGDLWLIRAGLIHAIGAGCTIIEVQEPTDFTIQPERWCGDYHISYDEEFIGLQKDVALDAINYDIYGAAAKEFAKVSPKVVVDTENYKKEILIGYDDTPCFQEIRHTIKNGGNFITEFAPAVYICLEGNAKIVGENYEKDVRRGDYFYLPFIAEGKFRITTDTEAVFIECLPSKQD
;
A
#
# COMPACT_ATOMS: atom_id res chain seq x y z
N MET A 1 3.52 -20.11 25.01
CA MET A 1 4.12 -19.46 23.83
C MET A 1 4.02 -20.47 22.70
N ASN A 2 3.40 -20.09 21.58
CA ASN A 2 3.42 -20.97 20.41
C ASN A 2 4.88 -21.16 19.97
N ASP A 3 5.27 -22.39 19.62
CA ASP A 3 6.61 -22.66 19.10
C ASP A 3 6.75 -21.88 17.79
N ILE A 4 7.81 -21.11 17.65
CA ILE A 4 8.11 -20.32 16.41
C ILE A 4 8.12 -21.25 15.20
N LYS A 5 8.61 -22.49 15.36
CA LYS A 5 8.59 -23.50 14.29
C LYS A 5 7.19 -23.87 13.80
N ASP A 6 6.19 -23.81 14.70
CA ASP A 6 4.79 -24.03 14.32
C ASP A 6 4.20 -22.82 13.59
N ILE A 7 4.61 -21.62 13.96
CA ILE A 7 4.15 -20.36 13.35
C ILE A 7 4.63 -20.24 11.90
N VAL A 8 5.90 -20.53 11.62
CA VAL A 8 6.48 -20.33 10.28
C VAL A 8 6.00 -21.33 9.23
N THR A 9 5.21 -22.35 9.60
CA THR A 9 4.63 -23.34 8.69
C THR A 9 3.15 -23.09 8.35
N LYS A 10 2.55 -22.05 8.93
CA LYS A 10 1.11 -21.74 8.84
C LYS A 10 0.89 -20.28 8.45
N PRO A 11 -0.33 -19.85 8.08
CA PRO A 11 -0.66 -18.44 7.92
C PRO A 11 -0.30 -17.62 9.16
N ILE A 12 0.53 -16.60 9.00
CA ILE A 12 1.06 -15.74 10.06
C ILE A 12 0.18 -14.49 10.19
N PHE A 13 -0.39 -14.29 11.36
CA PHE A 13 -1.18 -13.12 11.71
C PHE A 13 -0.34 -12.11 12.50
N PHE A 14 -0.73 -10.84 12.45
CA PHE A 14 0.02 -9.75 13.05
C PHE A 14 -0.82 -8.97 14.07
N GLU A 15 -0.13 -8.26 14.97
CA GLU A 15 -0.73 -7.18 15.75
C GLU A 15 -1.02 -6.00 14.83
N ARG A 16 -1.95 -5.09 15.21
CA ARG A 16 -2.18 -3.86 14.46
C ARG A 16 -0.91 -3.02 14.42
N ASN A 17 -0.62 -2.48 13.25
CA ASN A 17 0.61 -1.76 12.94
C ASN A 17 0.28 -0.38 12.35
N ARG A 18 -0.33 0.49 13.19
CA ARG A 18 -0.65 1.86 12.84
C ARG A 18 0.61 2.69 12.73
N VAL A 19 0.76 3.38 11.62
CA VAL A 19 1.94 4.19 11.31
C VAL A 19 1.57 5.67 11.33
N TYR A 20 2.40 6.45 12.03
CA TYR A 20 2.25 7.90 12.10
C TYR A 20 2.53 8.53 10.74
N ARG A 21 1.72 9.55 10.39
CA ARG A 21 1.91 10.41 9.21
C ARG A 21 1.56 11.86 9.54
N ILE A 22 2.03 12.78 8.69
CA ILE A 22 1.80 14.23 8.84
C ILE A 22 0.38 14.65 8.41
N TYR A 23 -0.47 13.71 8.02
CA TYR A 23 -1.87 13.93 7.64
C TYR A 23 -2.82 13.15 8.52
N HIS A 24 -4.05 13.60 8.61
CA HIS A 24 -5.09 12.94 9.41
C HIS A 24 -5.88 11.92 8.58
N GLY A 25 -6.32 10.87 9.24
CA GLY A 25 -7.20 9.83 8.70
C GLY A 25 -7.41 8.71 9.72
N GLY A 26 -7.92 7.57 9.24
CA GLY A 26 -8.10 6.37 10.03
C GLY A 26 -9.51 6.15 10.59
N LYS A 27 -10.41 7.13 10.51
CA LYS A 27 -11.79 7.00 11.01
C LYS A 27 -12.52 5.74 10.50
N PRO A 28 -12.41 5.33 9.21
CA PRO A 28 -13.06 4.12 8.72
C PRO A 28 -12.49 2.81 9.29
N PHE A 29 -11.28 2.84 9.87
CA PHE A 29 -10.63 1.64 10.40
C PHE A 29 -11.40 0.98 11.54
N LYS A 30 -12.13 1.78 12.34
CA LYS A 30 -13.03 1.24 13.37
C LYS A 30 -14.04 0.24 12.78
N ALA A 31 -14.70 0.62 11.69
CA ALA A 31 -15.70 -0.24 11.04
C ALA A 31 -15.05 -1.34 10.17
N LEU A 32 -13.87 -1.07 9.62
CA LEU A 32 -13.16 -2.02 8.77
C LEU A 32 -12.60 -3.19 9.58
N PHE A 33 -11.94 -2.92 10.68
CA PHE A 33 -11.27 -3.94 11.50
C PHE A 33 -12.13 -4.48 12.63
N ASP A 34 -13.01 -3.64 13.19
CA ASP A 34 -13.98 -3.97 14.26
C ASP A 34 -13.39 -4.83 15.40
N ASP A 35 -12.19 -4.50 15.84
CA ASP A 35 -11.45 -5.21 16.88
C ASP A 35 -11.27 -4.41 18.18
N GLY A 36 -11.85 -3.22 18.23
CA GLY A 36 -11.79 -2.33 19.37
C GLY A 36 -10.48 -1.53 19.51
N TYR A 37 -9.57 -1.63 18.54
CA TYR A 37 -8.32 -0.88 18.55
C TYR A 37 -8.56 0.60 18.22
N ASP A 38 -9.42 0.90 17.24
CA ASP A 38 -9.71 2.24 16.77
C ASP A 38 -10.93 2.85 17.48
N ASP A 39 -10.88 4.12 17.82
CA ASP A 39 -11.99 4.86 18.44
C ASP A 39 -13.00 5.41 17.41
N GLY A 40 -12.66 5.40 16.12
CA GLY A 40 -13.48 5.92 15.01
C GLY A 40 -13.32 7.43 14.81
N SER A 41 -12.21 8.01 15.25
CA SER A 41 -11.80 9.38 14.94
C SER A 41 -10.71 9.41 13.86
N ASP A 42 -10.57 10.56 13.19
CA ASP A 42 -9.41 10.84 12.38
C ASP A 42 -8.26 11.30 13.26
N ASN A 43 -7.08 10.74 13.05
CA ASN A 43 -5.89 11.04 13.83
C ASN A 43 -4.62 10.96 12.94
N MET A 44 -3.44 11.10 13.55
CA MET A 44 -2.15 11.08 12.86
C MET A 44 -1.60 9.65 12.63
N PHE A 45 -2.44 8.61 12.72
CA PHE A 45 -2.10 7.21 12.44
C PHE A 45 -3.03 6.65 11.34
N PRO A 46 -3.01 7.25 10.15
CA PRO A 46 -3.95 6.98 9.07
C PRO A 46 -3.60 5.75 8.23
N GLU A 47 -2.51 5.08 8.53
CA GLU A 47 -2.04 3.91 7.79
C GLU A 47 -1.94 2.68 8.69
N GLU A 48 -2.34 1.51 8.17
CA GLU A 48 -2.09 0.18 8.72
C GLU A 48 -1.14 -0.58 7.80
N TRP A 49 0.10 -0.84 8.23
CA TRP A 49 1.09 -1.56 7.42
C TRP A 49 1.00 -3.06 7.66
N VAL A 50 0.63 -3.79 6.63
CA VAL A 50 0.28 -5.21 6.66
C VAL A 50 1.52 -6.07 6.41
N ALA A 51 1.85 -6.99 7.32
CA ALA A 51 2.99 -7.90 7.18
C ALA A 51 4.28 -7.18 6.74
N SER A 52 4.52 -6.00 7.29
CA SER A 52 5.59 -5.11 6.85
C SER A 52 6.94 -5.46 7.51
N LYS A 53 7.99 -5.48 6.70
CA LYS A 53 9.39 -5.45 7.12
C LYS A 53 10.05 -4.08 6.91
N VAL A 54 9.29 -3.11 6.40
CA VAL A 54 9.76 -1.78 6.03
C VAL A 54 9.66 -0.85 7.22
N ARG A 55 10.69 -0.03 7.42
CA ARG A 55 10.67 1.04 8.42
C ARG A 55 10.07 2.31 7.82
N ALA A 56 9.16 2.93 8.55
CA ALA A 56 8.60 4.21 8.17
C ALA A 56 9.62 5.34 8.31
N ILE A 57 9.62 6.25 7.35
CA ILE A 57 10.39 7.51 7.41
C ILE A 57 9.43 8.58 7.92
N ASN A 58 9.60 8.97 9.18
CA ASN A 58 8.75 9.95 9.84
C ASN A 58 9.57 11.09 10.45
N PRO A 59 9.07 12.34 10.47
CA PRO A 59 9.74 13.47 11.11
C PRO A 59 9.86 13.33 12.63
N LYS A 60 8.90 12.58 13.22
CA LYS A 60 8.93 12.20 14.63
C LYS A 60 9.20 10.72 14.73
N TYR A 61 10.13 10.38 15.59
CA TYR A 61 10.51 9.00 15.84
C TYR A 61 9.57 8.37 16.90
N TYR A 62 8.77 7.39 16.49
CA TYR A 62 7.86 6.69 17.37
C TYR A 62 8.38 5.34 17.89
N GLY A 63 9.54 4.91 17.44
CA GLY A 63 10.21 3.68 17.84
C GLY A 63 11.27 3.24 16.83
N ALA A 64 12.22 2.42 17.29
CA ALA A 64 13.32 1.95 16.45
C ALA A 64 12.88 1.16 15.21
N ARG A 65 11.62 0.69 15.21
CA ARG A 65 11.03 -0.18 14.19
C ARG A 65 9.62 0.23 13.82
N ASP A 66 9.35 1.55 13.80
CA ASP A 66 8.08 2.07 13.31
C ASP A 66 7.82 1.56 11.88
N GLY A 67 6.61 1.05 11.62
CA GLY A 67 6.23 0.42 10.36
C GLY A 67 6.55 -1.08 10.24
N VAL A 68 7.44 -1.66 11.08
CA VAL A 68 7.69 -3.10 11.06
C VAL A 68 6.63 -3.85 11.85
N SER A 69 5.95 -4.81 11.22
CA SER A 69 4.89 -5.60 11.85
C SER A 69 5.41 -6.54 12.94
N LYS A 70 4.57 -6.77 13.96
CA LYS A 70 4.82 -7.79 14.99
C LYS A 70 3.90 -8.97 14.80
N VAL A 71 4.46 -10.18 14.91
CA VAL A 71 3.71 -11.43 14.85
C VAL A 71 2.78 -11.52 16.07
N LYS A 72 1.50 -11.75 15.83
CA LYS A 72 0.45 -11.72 16.84
C LYS A 72 0.72 -12.67 18.01
N GLY A 73 0.71 -12.12 19.22
CA GLY A 73 0.86 -12.88 20.46
C GLY A 73 2.26 -13.42 20.74
N THR A 74 3.31 -12.98 20.01
CA THR A 74 4.69 -13.43 20.22
C THR A 74 5.65 -12.31 20.64
N GLY A 75 5.36 -11.06 20.23
CA GLY A 75 6.26 -9.91 20.35
C GLY A 75 7.43 -9.91 19.34
N VAL A 76 7.54 -10.93 18.49
CA VAL A 76 8.61 -11.04 17.48
C VAL A 76 8.32 -10.09 16.32
N PHE A 77 9.31 -9.34 15.89
CA PHE A 77 9.22 -8.52 14.70
C PHE A 77 9.36 -9.35 13.42
N PHE A 78 8.62 -8.98 12.41
CA PHE A 78 8.54 -9.75 11.18
C PHE A 78 9.84 -9.75 10.38
N ASP A 79 10.60 -8.66 10.38
CA ASP A 79 11.92 -8.58 9.75
C ASP A 79 12.96 -9.52 10.40
N ASP A 80 12.90 -9.70 11.73
CA ASP A 80 13.72 -10.69 12.44
C ASP A 80 13.29 -12.11 12.05
N LEU A 81 11.97 -12.38 12.07
CA LEU A 81 11.44 -13.69 11.70
C LEU A 81 11.83 -14.08 10.26
N LEU A 82 11.72 -13.14 9.31
CA LEU A 82 12.12 -13.35 7.92
C LEU A 82 13.61 -13.67 7.78
N LYS A 83 14.45 -13.06 8.61
CA LYS A 83 15.90 -13.30 8.62
C LYS A 83 16.25 -14.65 9.22
N GLU A 84 15.64 -15.00 10.34
CA GLU A 84 15.95 -16.23 11.10
C GLU A 84 15.37 -17.48 10.45
N HIS A 85 14.23 -17.35 9.74
CA HIS A 85 13.48 -18.44 9.12
C HIS A 85 13.28 -18.24 7.61
N SER A 86 14.30 -17.71 6.93
CA SER A 86 14.20 -17.37 5.51
C SER A 86 13.88 -18.56 4.61
N ALA A 87 14.34 -19.74 4.96
CA ALA A 87 14.07 -20.96 4.18
C ALA A 87 12.59 -21.33 4.17
N GLU A 88 11.92 -21.24 5.32
CA GLU A 88 10.50 -21.55 5.47
C GLU A 88 9.63 -20.42 4.93
N LEU A 89 10.01 -19.17 5.18
CA LEU A 89 9.19 -18.01 4.87
C LEU A 89 9.33 -17.55 3.42
N LEU A 90 10.54 -17.58 2.88
CA LEU A 90 10.85 -17.05 1.54
C LEU A 90 11.21 -18.16 0.54
N GLY A 91 11.83 -19.26 0.98
CA GLY A 91 12.44 -20.24 0.08
C GLY A 91 13.50 -19.57 -0.82
N PRO A 92 13.48 -19.79 -2.14
CA PRO A 92 14.36 -19.10 -3.08
C PRO A 92 13.83 -17.74 -3.52
N ARG A 93 12.64 -17.33 -3.06
CA ARG A 93 11.92 -16.13 -3.49
C ARG A 93 12.22 -14.92 -2.63
N LYS A 94 11.81 -13.74 -3.12
CA LYS A 94 11.85 -12.48 -2.36
C LYS A 94 10.45 -12.16 -1.82
N TYR A 95 10.41 -11.40 -0.74
CA TYR A 95 9.23 -10.68 -0.29
C TYR A 95 9.59 -9.20 -0.29
N ASP A 96 9.36 -8.54 -1.41
CA ASP A 96 9.81 -7.20 -1.73
C ASP A 96 8.66 -6.30 -2.17
N CYS A 97 7.58 -6.38 -1.44
CA CYS A 97 6.48 -5.42 -1.49
C CYS A 97 6.12 -4.93 -0.09
N LEU A 98 5.43 -3.81 -0.02
CA LEU A 98 4.78 -3.27 1.16
C LEU A 98 3.30 -3.13 0.85
N VAL A 99 2.46 -3.64 1.74
CA VAL A 99 1.00 -3.58 1.64
C VAL A 99 0.47 -2.74 2.77
N LYS A 100 -0.46 -1.82 2.48
CA LYS A 100 -1.07 -0.93 3.47
C LYS A 100 -2.57 -0.77 3.26
N PHE A 101 -3.27 -0.50 4.35
CA PHE A 101 -4.48 0.31 4.30
C PHE A 101 -4.09 1.75 4.58
N LEU A 102 -4.62 2.67 3.80
CA LEU A 102 -4.43 4.10 3.98
C LEU A 102 -5.79 4.79 3.93
N ASP A 103 -6.06 5.67 4.89
CA ASP A 103 -7.24 6.54 4.89
C ASP A 103 -6.81 8.00 5.01
N SER A 104 -7.32 8.85 4.13
CA SER A 104 -6.99 10.27 4.11
C SER A 104 -8.19 11.15 4.47
N ALA A 105 -8.16 11.78 5.65
CA ALA A 105 -9.08 12.87 5.98
C ALA A 105 -8.58 14.22 5.45
N THR A 106 -7.27 14.33 5.27
CA THR A 106 -6.58 15.50 4.69
C THR A 106 -5.94 15.07 3.37
N ARG A 107 -5.97 15.92 2.32
CA ARG A 107 -5.21 15.67 1.10
C ARG A 107 -3.72 15.53 1.44
N LEU A 108 -3.10 14.45 0.98
CA LEU A 108 -1.65 14.28 1.10
C LEU A 108 -0.92 15.35 0.25
N PRO A 109 0.30 15.72 0.60
CA PRO A 109 1.12 16.59 -0.23
C PRO A 109 1.25 16.02 -1.65
N PHE A 110 1.45 16.89 -2.62
CA PHE A 110 1.89 16.44 -3.93
C PHE A 110 3.22 15.73 -3.78
N GLN A 111 3.29 14.56 -4.37
CA GLN A 111 4.43 13.69 -4.18
C GLN A 111 4.81 12.97 -5.47
N VAL A 112 6.08 12.64 -5.56
CA VAL A 112 6.61 11.76 -6.58
C VAL A 112 7.50 10.71 -5.94
N HIS A 113 7.45 9.52 -6.51
CA HIS A 113 8.31 8.42 -6.11
C HIS A 113 9.44 8.19 -7.09
N PRO A 114 10.66 7.93 -6.60
CA PRO A 114 11.82 7.76 -7.46
C PRO A 114 11.76 6.42 -8.23
N THR A 115 12.35 6.41 -9.42
CA THR A 115 12.62 5.17 -10.15
C THR A 115 13.71 4.35 -9.48
N LYS A 116 13.88 3.08 -9.88
CA LYS A 116 14.98 2.21 -9.38
C LYS A 116 16.35 2.82 -9.68
N GLU A 117 16.52 3.38 -10.87
CA GLU A 117 17.77 4.04 -11.29
C GLU A 117 18.07 5.26 -10.42
N PHE A 118 17.07 6.10 -10.18
CA PHE A 118 17.19 7.26 -9.29
C PHE A 118 17.54 6.82 -7.85
N SER A 119 16.80 5.84 -7.34
CA SER A 119 17.01 5.31 -5.98
C SER A 119 18.38 4.67 -5.81
N LYS A 120 18.87 3.92 -6.80
CA LYS A 120 20.21 3.36 -6.78
C LYS A 120 21.29 4.43 -6.72
N LYS A 121 21.13 5.47 -7.50
CA LYS A 121 22.10 6.60 -7.59
C LYS A 121 22.13 7.44 -6.31
N HIS A 122 20.97 7.73 -5.72
CA HIS A 122 20.87 8.74 -4.67
C HIS A 122 20.62 8.16 -3.27
N PHE A 123 20.02 6.96 -3.16
CA PHE A 123 19.68 6.33 -1.88
C PHE A 123 20.37 4.99 -1.67
N ASN A 124 21.21 4.52 -2.62
CA ASN A 124 21.83 3.20 -2.60
C ASN A 124 20.80 2.07 -2.41
N SER A 125 19.64 2.21 -3.06
CA SER A 125 18.53 1.25 -3.01
C SER A 125 18.31 0.60 -4.38
N GLU A 126 18.08 -0.71 -4.40
CA GLU A 126 17.70 -1.45 -5.63
C GLU A 126 16.20 -1.29 -5.95
N TYR A 127 15.43 -0.65 -5.08
CA TYR A 127 14.00 -0.44 -5.22
C TYR A 127 13.66 1.04 -5.41
N GLY A 128 12.72 1.31 -6.30
CA GLY A 128 12.01 2.58 -6.41
C GLY A 128 10.78 2.60 -5.49
N LYS A 129 9.70 3.24 -5.94
CA LYS A 129 8.40 3.16 -5.27
C LYS A 129 7.27 3.26 -6.29
N THR A 130 7.18 2.28 -7.18
CA THR A 130 5.95 2.04 -7.94
C THR A 130 4.90 1.50 -6.98
N GLU A 131 3.67 2.00 -7.06
CA GLU A 131 2.56 1.62 -6.19
C GLU A 131 1.24 1.46 -6.94
N ALA A 132 0.31 0.74 -6.37
CA ALA A 132 -1.05 0.60 -6.87
C ALA A 132 -2.05 0.87 -5.76
N TRP A 133 -3.21 1.43 -6.13
CA TRP A 133 -4.29 1.78 -5.22
C TRP A 133 -5.59 1.11 -5.62
N LEU A 134 -6.17 0.33 -4.73
CA LEU A 134 -7.55 -0.12 -4.80
C LEU A 134 -8.39 0.72 -3.84
N VAL A 135 -9.34 1.48 -4.35
CA VAL A 135 -10.26 2.29 -3.52
C VAL A 135 -11.28 1.37 -2.86
N ILE A 136 -11.31 1.33 -1.52
CA ILE A 136 -12.20 0.46 -0.73
C ILE A 136 -13.29 1.19 0.03
N ALA A 137 -13.13 2.50 0.26
CA ALA A 137 -14.18 3.37 0.78
C ALA A 137 -13.93 4.82 0.34
N THR A 138 -14.99 5.64 0.31
CA THR A 138 -14.90 7.06 -0.02
C THR A 138 -15.77 7.90 0.91
N ARG A 139 -15.34 9.13 1.19
CA ARG A 139 -16.13 10.19 1.80
C ARG A 139 -16.66 11.14 0.70
N PRO A 140 -17.70 11.94 0.94
CA PRO A 140 -18.18 12.91 -0.05
C PRO A 140 -17.06 13.83 -0.55
N GLY A 141 -16.93 13.95 -1.87
CA GLY A 141 -15.93 14.79 -2.52
C GLY A 141 -14.54 14.17 -2.65
N ALA A 142 -14.39 12.86 -2.39
CA ALA A 142 -13.14 12.14 -2.54
C ALA A 142 -12.58 12.24 -3.96
N LYS A 143 -11.30 12.54 -4.06
CA LYS A 143 -10.57 12.68 -5.33
C LYS A 143 -9.18 12.08 -5.22
N LEU A 144 -8.66 11.63 -6.36
CA LEU A 144 -7.24 11.35 -6.56
C LEU A 144 -6.68 12.32 -7.58
N TYR A 145 -5.37 12.55 -7.55
CA TYR A 145 -4.70 13.53 -8.42
C TYR A 145 -3.55 12.86 -9.15
N PHE A 146 -3.46 13.05 -10.48
CA PHE A 146 -2.45 12.44 -11.34
C PHE A 146 -1.89 13.45 -12.33
N GLY A 147 -0.57 13.67 -12.31
CA GLY A 147 0.14 14.55 -13.21
C GLY A 147 -0.25 16.02 -13.08
N PHE A 148 0.50 16.88 -13.70
CA PHE A 148 0.15 18.30 -13.81
C PHE A 148 -1.05 18.51 -14.74
N LYS A 149 -1.86 19.56 -14.50
CA LYS A 149 -2.94 19.96 -15.41
C LYS A 149 -2.41 20.34 -16.79
N ASP A 150 -1.39 21.19 -16.78
CA ASP A 150 -0.75 21.75 -17.94
C ASP A 150 0.74 21.40 -17.93
N LYS A 151 1.42 21.53 -19.04
CA LYS A 151 2.86 21.34 -19.10
C LYS A 151 3.54 22.39 -18.23
N ILE A 152 4.41 21.94 -17.34
CA ILE A 152 5.20 22.77 -16.43
C ILE A 152 6.67 22.38 -16.53
N THR A 153 7.58 23.33 -16.30
CA THR A 153 9.01 23.04 -16.21
C THR A 153 9.43 22.83 -14.74
N LYS A 154 10.61 22.27 -14.58
CA LYS A 154 11.22 22.08 -13.23
C LYS A 154 11.43 23.43 -12.54
N GLU A 155 11.86 24.46 -13.28
CA GLU A 155 12.10 25.82 -12.76
C GLU A 155 10.78 26.47 -12.31
N GLU A 156 9.71 26.30 -13.07
CA GLU A 156 8.38 26.81 -12.71
C GLU A 156 7.87 26.10 -11.44
N LEU A 157 8.00 24.77 -11.34
CA LEU A 157 7.62 24.04 -10.14
C LEU A 157 8.44 24.49 -8.92
N SER A 158 9.76 24.63 -9.08
CA SER A 158 10.64 25.12 -8.01
C SER A 158 10.23 26.49 -7.50
N ALA A 159 9.87 27.40 -8.40
CA ALA A 159 9.40 28.74 -8.03
C ALA A 159 8.04 28.72 -7.32
N LEU A 160 7.12 27.83 -7.74
CA LEU A 160 5.82 27.67 -7.10
C LEU A 160 5.93 27.03 -5.72
N GLU A 161 6.81 26.05 -5.55
CA GLU A 161 7.11 25.45 -4.25
C GLU A 161 7.65 26.52 -3.27
N GLU A 162 8.57 27.39 -3.68
CA GLU A 162 9.05 28.50 -2.84
C GLU A 162 7.94 29.48 -2.47
N ARG A 163 7.07 29.83 -3.41
CA ARG A 163 5.91 30.70 -3.16
C ARG A 163 4.89 30.06 -2.23
N SER A 164 4.79 28.73 -2.20
CA SER A 164 3.86 28.03 -1.32
C SER A 164 4.14 28.24 0.16
N GLU A 165 5.34 28.74 0.53
CA GLU A 165 5.66 29.16 1.90
C GLU A 165 4.65 30.21 2.43
N THR A 166 4.28 31.17 1.60
CA THR A 166 3.35 32.25 1.95
C THR A 166 1.99 32.16 1.25
N GLU A 167 1.90 31.45 0.13
CA GLU A 167 0.69 31.22 -0.65
C GLU A 167 0.28 29.74 -0.52
N LYS A 168 -0.15 29.35 0.68
CA LYS A 168 -0.37 27.95 1.09
C LYS A 168 -1.15 27.09 0.07
N ASP A 169 -2.13 27.65 -0.61
CA ASP A 169 -3.00 26.91 -1.53
C ASP A 169 -2.53 26.91 -3.00
N ILE A 170 -1.40 27.56 -3.30
CA ILE A 170 -0.97 27.75 -4.69
C ILE A 170 -0.73 26.41 -5.40
N MET A 171 -0.20 25.43 -4.67
CA MET A 171 0.09 24.09 -5.19
C MET A 171 -1.19 23.30 -5.52
N GLY A 172 -2.27 23.51 -4.78
CA GLY A 172 -3.54 22.80 -4.96
C GLY A 172 -4.16 22.90 -6.35
N ASN A 173 -3.73 23.91 -7.12
CA ASN A 173 -4.25 24.14 -8.47
C ASN A 173 -3.40 23.49 -9.58
N LEU A 174 -2.26 22.89 -9.27
CA LEU A 174 -1.35 22.35 -10.28
C LEU A 174 -1.76 20.99 -10.82
N LEU A 175 -2.47 20.18 -10.02
CA LEU A 175 -2.87 18.83 -10.42
C LEU A 175 -4.36 18.75 -10.75
N SER A 176 -4.71 17.83 -11.64
CA SER A 176 -6.10 17.53 -12.00
C SER A 176 -6.67 16.47 -11.05
N GLY A 177 -7.72 16.86 -10.30
CA GLY A 177 -8.48 15.92 -9.48
C GLY A 177 -9.41 15.04 -10.31
N VAL A 178 -9.46 13.76 -9.98
CA VAL A 178 -10.36 12.76 -10.56
C VAL A 178 -11.29 12.30 -9.44
N ASP A 179 -12.61 12.40 -9.66
CA ASP A 179 -13.59 11.81 -8.73
C ASP A 179 -13.45 10.29 -8.73
N VAL A 180 -13.52 9.69 -7.57
CA VAL A 180 -13.31 8.26 -7.38
C VAL A 180 -14.46 7.58 -6.67
N GLN A 181 -14.60 6.30 -6.92
CA GLN A 181 -15.59 5.42 -6.31
C GLN A 181 -14.94 4.13 -5.80
N VAL A 182 -15.65 3.43 -4.93
CA VAL A 182 -15.23 2.11 -4.45
C VAL A 182 -15.06 1.14 -5.62
N GLY A 183 -13.94 0.45 -5.64
CA GLY A 183 -13.56 -0.48 -6.70
C GLY A 183 -12.66 0.12 -7.78
N ASP A 184 -12.46 1.45 -7.80
CA ASP A 184 -11.50 2.07 -8.71
C ASP A 184 -10.08 1.60 -8.42
N LEU A 185 -9.32 1.40 -9.49
CA LEU A 185 -7.98 0.83 -9.46
C LEU A 185 -7.01 1.70 -10.26
N TRP A 186 -5.85 2.01 -9.66
CA TRP A 186 -4.85 2.90 -10.23
C TRP A 186 -3.45 2.35 -10.02
N LEU A 187 -2.58 2.48 -11.02
CA LEU A 187 -1.16 2.14 -10.95
C LEU A 187 -0.31 3.42 -11.06
N ILE A 188 0.38 3.74 -9.99
CA ILE A 188 1.23 4.93 -9.86
C ILE A 188 2.67 4.50 -10.16
N ARG A 189 3.07 4.66 -11.41
CA ARG A 189 4.44 4.38 -11.81
C ARG A 189 5.38 5.44 -11.25
N ALA A 190 6.56 5.02 -10.83
CA ALA A 190 7.62 5.94 -10.38
C ALA A 190 7.83 7.07 -11.42
N GLY A 191 8.05 8.29 -10.94
CA GLY A 191 8.14 9.49 -11.76
C GLY A 191 6.83 10.24 -12.01
N LEU A 192 5.66 9.61 -11.82
CA LEU A 192 4.38 10.30 -11.92
C LEU A 192 4.12 11.12 -10.66
N ILE A 193 3.99 12.44 -10.79
CA ILE A 193 3.55 13.29 -9.69
C ILE A 193 2.06 13.06 -9.42
N HIS A 194 1.70 12.94 -8.15
CA HIS A 194 0.35 12.54 -7.74
C HIS A 194 0.02 12.99 -6.32
N ALA A 195 -1.25 12.82 -5.91
CA ALA A 195 -1.65 12.92 -4.52
C ALA A 195 -2.93 12.11 -4.25
N ILE A 196 -3.06 11.55 -3.05
CA ILE A 196 -4.32 11.05 -2.51
C ILE A 196 -5.07 12.23 -1.91
N GLY A 197 -6.26 12.52 -2.43
CA GLY A 197 -7.12 13.58 -1.92
C GLY A 197 -7.78 13.21 -0.59
N ALA A 198 -8.40 14.18 0.04
CA ALA A 198 -9.18 13.93 1.23
C ALA A 198 -10.37 13.01 0.93
N GLY A 199 -10.66 12.08 1.85
CA GLY A 199 -11.82 11.21 1.79
C GLY A 199 -11.63 9.88 1.08
N CYS A 200 -10.41 9.49 0.77
CA CYS A 200 -10.10 8.20 0.15
C CYS A 200 -9.63 7.20 1.21
N THR A 201 -10.20 5.99 1.19
CA THR A 201 -9.66 4.83 1.90
C THR A 201 -9.24 3.80 0.86
N ILE A 202 -7.99 3.38 0.87
CA ILE A 202 -7.40 2.51 -0.15
C ILE A 202 -6.66 1.32 0.47
N ILE A 203 -6.54 0.24 -0.30
CA ILE A 203 -5.44 -0.72 -0.15
C ILE A 203 -4.36 -0.27 -1.13
N GLU A 204 -3.14 -0.13 -0.62
CA GLU A 204 -1.96 0.23 -1.39
C GLU A 204 -0.97 -0.93 -1.39
N VAL A 205 -0.52 -1.32 -2.57
CA VAL A 205 0.59 -2.27 -2.76
C VAL A 205 1.72 -1.53 -3.45
N GLN A 206 2.94 -1.59 -2.92
CA GLN A 206 4.08 -0.82 -3.41
C GLN A 206 5.40 -1.58 -3.30
N GLU A 207 6.43 -1.09 -3.99
CA GLU A 207 7.81 -1.50 -3.75
C GLU A 207 8.22 -1.23 -2.29
N PRO A 208 9.16 -2.01 -1.69
CA PRO A 208 9.40 -2.02 -0.25
C PRO A 208 10.25 -0.84 0.24
N THR A 209 9.86 0.38 -0.13
CA THR A 209 10.52 1.62 0.31
C THR A 209 9.50 2.63 0.80
N ASP A 210 9.95 3.62 1.56
CA ASP A 210 9.15 4.77 1.98
C ASP A 210 9.70 6.09 1.39
N PHE A 211 10.31 6.01 0.18
CA PHE A 211 10.87 7.17 -0.50
C PHE A 211 9.76 8.03 -1.11
N THR A 212 9.57 9.21 -0.55
CA THR A 212 8.53 10.14 -1.00
C THR A 212 9.11 11.54 -1.07
N ILE A 213 9.25 12.08 -2.29
CA ILE A 213 9.64 13.47 -2.54
C ILE A 213 8.35 14.29 -2.65
N GLN A 214 8.22 15.34 -1.84
CA GLN A 214 6.99 16.10 -1.62
C GLN A 214 7.23 17.59 -1.89
N PRO A 215 7.27 18.07 -3.16
CA PRO A 215 7.56 19.46 -3.46
C PRO A 215 6.38 20.38 -3.11
N GLU A 216 6.00 20.41 -1.85
CA GLU A 216 4.90 21.20 -1.29
C GLU A 216 5.15 21.49 0.19
N ARG A 217 5.10 22.77 0.59
CA ARG A 217 5.38 23.24 1.96
C ARG A 217 4.31 22.88 2.99
N TRP A 218 3.12 22.49 2.58
CA TRP A 218 1.99 22.31 3.50
C TRP A 218 1.22 21.03 3.26
N CYS A 219 0.91 20.35 4.37
CA CYS A 219 -0.07 19.28 4.41
C CYS A 219 -1.17 19.66 5.43
N GLY A 220 -2.31 20.14 4.96
CA GLY A 220 -3.28 20.75 5.84
C GLY A 220 -2.65 21.92 6.61
N ASP A 221 -2.58 21.85 7.94
CA ASP A 221 -1.93 22.85 8.79
C ASP A 221 -0.50 22.49 9.19
N TYR A 222 0.00 21.36 8.73
CA TYR A 222 1.37 20.95 8.98
C TYR A 222 2.33 21.60 7.98
N HIS A 223 3.34 22.32 8.48
CA HIS A 223 4.42 22.87 7.66
C HIS A 223 5.49 21.78 7.47
N ILE A 224 5.74 21.41 6.21
CA ILE A 224 6.71 20.41 5.83
C ILE A 224 8.10 21.07 5.77
N SER A 225 9.04 20.50 6.48
CA SER A 225 10.42 21.00 6.45
C SER A 225 11.14 20.59 5.16
N TYR A 226 12.19 21.30 4.81
CA TYR A 226 13.01 21.00 3.62
C TYR A 226 13.50 19.54 3.58
N ASP A 227 13.91 18.99 4.72
CA ASP A 227 14.38 17.61 4.81
C ASP A 227 13.26 16.60 4.57
N GLU A 228 12.02 16.92 4.99
CA GLU A 228 10.84 16.10 4.74
C GLU A 228 10.38 16.20 3.28
N GLU A 229 10.47 17.40 2.66
CA GLU A 229 10.13 17.57 1.25
C GLU A 229 11.03 16.73 0.34
N PHE A 230 12.34 16.77 0.58
CA PHE A 230 13.34 16.27 -0.37
C PHE A 230 14.13 15.06 0.14
N ILE A 231 13.74 14.51 1.31
CA ILE A 231 14.34 13.29 1.90
C ILE A 231 15.89 13.29 1.88
N GLY A 232 16.48 14.43 2.29
CA GLY A 232 17.92 14.63 2.38
C GLY A 232 18.64 14.99 1.06
N LEU A 233 17.91 15.15 -0.06
CA LEU A 233 18.47 15.61 -1.32
C LEU A 233 18.45 17.13 -1.43
N GLN A 234 19.30 17.68 -2.30
CA GLN A 234 19.14 19.06 -2.77
C GLN A 234 17.87 19.14 -3.65
N LYS A 235 17.08 20.21 -3.52
CA LYS A 235 15.82 20.41 -4.25
C LYS A 235 15.95 20.16 -5.74
N ASP A 236 16.97 20.74 -6.38
CA ASP A 236 17.20 20.58 -7.81
C ASP A 236 17.36 19.09 -8.22
N VAL A 237 18.09 18.32 -7.41
CA VAL A 237 18.25 16.87 -7.63
C VAL A 237 16.94 16.12 -7.35
N ALA A 238 16.24 16.46 -6.29
CA ALA A 238 14.98 15.78 -5.94
C ALA A 238 13.91 15.95 -7.03
N LEU A 239 13.79 17.15 -7.61
CA LEU A 239 12.84 17.44 -8.67
C LEU A 239 13.14 16.70 -10.00
N ASP A 240 14.36 16.16 -10.19
CA ASP A 240 14.68 15.27 -11.32
C ASP A 240 13.96 13.91 -11.23
N ALA A 241 13.39 13.56 -10.08
CA ALA A 241 12.57 12.35 -9.95
C ALA A 241 11.23 12.45 -10.71
N ILE A 242 10.79 13.66 -11.09
CA ILE A 242 9.51 13.92 -11.74
C ILE A 242 9.63 13.73 -13.26
N ASN A 243 8.67 13.03 -13.85
CA ASN A 243 8.49 12.99 -15.30
C ASN A 243 7.55 14.12 -15.74
N TYR A 244 8.11 15.23 -16.19
CA TYR A 244 7.38 16.42 -16.64
C TYR A 244 6.66 16.27 -17.99
N ASP A 245 6.88 15.16 -18.71
CA ASP A 245 6.20 14.90 -19.98
C ASP A 245 4.82 14.24 -19.79
N ILE A 246 4.48 13.85 -18.55
CA ILE A 246 3.19 13.23 -18.21
C ILE A 246 2.28 14.29 -17.57
N TYR A 247 1.36 14.87 -18.32
CA TYR A 247 0.44 15.91 -17.87
C TYR A 247 -0.92 15.83 -18.55
N GLY A 248 -1.91 16.59 -18.02
CA GLY A 248 -3.26 16.67 -18.56
C GLY A 248 -3.98 15.32 -18.57
N ALA A 249 -4.78 15.06 -19.59
CA ALA A 249 -5.55 13.82 -19.73
C ALA A 249 -4.66 12.58 -19.83
N ALA A 250 -3.45 12.70 -20.39
CA ALA A 250 -2.50 11.61 -20.54
C ALA A 250 -2.03 11.06 -19.18
N ALA A 251 -1.94 11.89 -18.16
CA ALA A 251 -1.53 11.46 -16.82
C ALA A 251 -2.56 10.51 -16.18
N LYS A 252 -3.84 10.81 -16.36
CA LYS A 252 -4.93 9.94 -15.88
C LYS A 252 -4.93 8.60 -16.62
N GLU A 253 -4.82 8.60 -17.94
CA GLU A 253 -4.76 7.37 -18.74
C GLU A 253 -3.50 6.56 -18.42
N PHE A 254 -2.39 7.20 -18.11
CA PHE A 254 -1.15 6.55 -17.70
C PHE A 254 -1.28 5.81 -16.36
N ALA A 255 -2.08 6.32 -15.42
CA ALA A 255 -2.32 5.71 -14.12
C ALA A 255 -3.44 4.67 -14.14
N LYS A 256 -4.35 4.73 -15.12
CA LYS A 256 -5.52 3.88 -15.17
C LYS A 256 -5.17 2.45 -15.53
N VAL A 257 -5.75 1.50 -14.78
CA VAL A 257 -5.69 0.06 -15.06
C VAL A 257 -7.08 -0.55 -14.97
N SER A 258 -7.24 -1.74 -15.52
CA SER A 258 -8.53 -2.44 -15.52
C SER A 258 -8.34 -3.89 -15.09
N PRO A 259 -9.17 -4.41 -14.18
CA PRO A 259 -9.11 -5.80 -13.77
C PRO A 259 -9.26 -6.76 -14.95
N LYS A 260 -8.51 -7.86 -14.92
CA LYS A 260 -8.59 -8.95 -15.89
C LYS A 260 -9.19 -10.18 -15.21
N VAL A 261 -10.39 -10.58 -15.65
CA VAL A 261 -11.04 -11.81 -15.16
C VAL A 261 -10.27 -13.03 -15.68
N VAL A 262 -9.87 -13.92 -14.76
CA VAL A 262 -9.13 -15.16 -15.05
C VAL A 262 -10.01 -16.40 -14.85
N VAL A 263 -10.84 -16.38 -13.78
CA VAL A 263 -11.82 -17.41 -13.49
C VAL A 263 -13.14 -16.73 -13.19
N ASP A 264 -14.23 -17.28 -13.73
CA ASP A 264 -15.60 -16.84 -13.44
C ASP A 264 -16.52 -18.04 -13.46
N THR A 265 -16.88 -18.52 -12.27
CA THR A 265 -17.80 -19.63 -12.05
C THR A 265 -18.92 -19.19 -11.10
N GLU A 266 -19.91 -20.03 -10.89
CA GLU A 266 -21.03 -19.73 -9.98
C GLU A 266 -20.56 -19.36 -8.56
N ASN A 267 -19.56 -20.07 -8.03
CA ASN A 267 -19.12 -19.97 -6.64
C ASN A 267 -17.74 -19.36 -6.46
N TYR A 268 -17.01 -19.03 -7.54
CA TYR A 268 -15.67 -18.47 -7.47
C TYR A 268 -15.34 -17.59 -8.66
N LYS A 269 -14.85 -16.36 -8.37
CA LYS A 269 -14.30 -15.45 -9.35
C LYS A 269 -12.89 -15.04 -8.95
N LYS A 270 -11.95 -15.09 -9.91
CA LYS A 270 -10.55 -14.61 -9.76
C LYS A 270 -10.30 -13.52 -10.77
N GLU A 271 -9.86 -12.37 -10.28
CA GLU A 271 -9.52 -11.19 -11.10
C GLU A 271 -8.09 -10.74 -10.78
N ILE A 272 -7.27 -10.61 -11.79
CA ILE A 272 -5.98 -9.91 -11.66
C ILE A 272 -6.30 -8.42 -11.70
N LEU A 273 -6.07 -7.72 -10.60
CA LEU A 273 -6.23 -6.28 -10.46
C LEU A 273 -5.03 -5.56 -11.05
N ILE A 274 -3.83 -5.90 -10.59
CA ILE A 274 -2.55 -5.46 -11.14
C ILE A 274 -1.77 -6.73 -11.49
N GLY A 275 -1.36 -6.87 -12.74
CA GLY A 275 -0.61 -8.02 -13.23
C GLY A 275 0.86 -7.71 -13.45
N TYR A 276 1.67 -8.76 -13.60
CA TYR A 276 3.08 -8.59 -13.97
C TYR A 276 3.29 -8.06 -15.40
N ASP A 277 2.22 -7.97 -16.20
CA ASP A 277 2.22 -7.25 -17.49
C ASP A 277 2.07 -5.73 -17.30
N ASP A 278 1.47 -5.28 -16.18
CA ASP A 278 1.31 -3.87 -15.84
C ASP A 278 2.56 -3.30 -15.18
N THR A 279 3.14 -4.07 -14.25
CA THR A 279 4.40 -3.78 -13.55
C THR A 279 5.07 -5.07 -13.06
N PRO A 280 6.41 -5.20 -13.16
CA PRO A 280 7.10 -6.36 -12.59
C PRO A 280 7.29 -6.30 -11.06
N CYS A 281 6.88 -5.18 -10.42
CA CYS A 281 7.23 -4.88 -9.03
C CYS A 281 6.39 -5.67 -8.01
N PHE A 282 5.14 -6.01 -8.37
CA PHE A 282 4.19 -6.77 -7.53
C PHE A 282 3.01 -7.23 -8.37
N GLN A 283 2.16 -8.07 -7.78
CA GLN A 283 0.85 -8.43 -8.36
C GLN A 283 -0.23 -8.30 -7.29
N GLU A 284 -1.43 -7.88 -7.70
CA GLU A 284 -2.61 -7.82 -6.85
C GLU A 284 -3.75 -8.60 -7.51
N ILE A 285 -4.38 -9.50 -6.73
CA ILE A 285 -5.42 -10.40 -7.22
C ILE A 285 -6.63 -10.30 -6.29
N ARG A 286 -7.83 -10.24 -6.86
CA ARG A 286 -9.09 -10.33 -6.11
C ARG A 286 -9.70 -11.71 -6.28
N HIS A 287 -10.03 -12.34 -5.16
CA HIS A 287 -10.80 -13.58 -5.08
C HIS A 287 -12.17 -13.28 -4.49
N THR A 288 -13.23 -13.60 -5.20
CA THR A 288 -14.61 -13.56 -4.69
C THR A 288 -15.13 -14.99 -4.61
N ILE A 289 -15.52 -15.42 -3.41
CA ILE A 289 -16.09 -16.77 -3.17
C ILE A 289 -17.49 -16.66 -2.58
N LYS A 290 -18.38 -17.58 -2.99
CA LYS A 290 -19.80 -17.59 -2.62
C LYS A 290 -20.28 -19.02 -2.37
N ASN A 291 -21.24 -19.20 -1.46
CA ASN A 291 -22.06 -20.41 -1.33
C ASN A 291 -21.26 -21.73 -1.33
N GLY A 292 -20.30 -21.87 -0.44
CA GLY A 292 -19.42 -23.04 -0.36
C GLY A 292 -18.26 -23.03 -1.35
N GLY A 293 -18.08 -21.90 -2.07
CA GLY A 293 -16.93 -21.67 -2.93
C GLY A 293 -15.63 -21.63 -2.12
N ASN A 294 -14.54 -21.88 -2.82
CA ASN A 294 -13.21 -21.86 -2.21
C ASN A 294 -12.12 -21.58 -3.24
N PHE A 295 -10.94 -21.22 -2.75
CA PHE A 295 -9.71 -21.19 -3.53
C PHE A 295 -8.53 -21.69 -2.70
N ILE A 296 -7.51 -22.20 -3.38
CA ILE A 296 -6.25 -22.65 -2.79
C ILE A 296 -5.28 -21.46 -2.79
N THR A 297 -4.47 -21.33 -1.74
CA THR A 297 -3.37 -20.37 -1.64
C THR A 297 -2.21 -20.85 -2.50
N GLU A 298 -2.28 -20.58 -3.82
CA GLU A 298 -1.43 -21.19 -4.85
C GLU A 298 0.00 -20.67 -4.83
N PHE A 299 0.23 -19.43 -4.38
CA PHE A 299 1.52 -18.78 -4.42
C PHE A 299 1.93 -18.27 -3.04
N ALA A 300 3.23 -18.37 -2.75
CA ALA A 300 3.87 -17.82 -1.56
C ALA A 300 5.33 -17.44 -1.87
N PRO A 301 5.93 -16.46 -1.18
CA PRO A 301 5.31 -15.67 -0.14
C PRO A 301 4.21 -14.75 -0.66
N ALA A 302 3.16 -14.56 0.11
CA ALA A 302 2.03 -13.72 -0.25
C ALA A 302 1.37 -13.09 0.99
N VAL A 303 0.70 -11.97 0.80
CA VAL A 303 -0.20 -11.37 1.79
C VAL A 303 -1.64 -11.57 1.34
N TYR A 304 -2.49 -12.00 2.23
CA TYR A 304 -3.94 -12.12 2.03
C TYR A 304 -4.67 -11.17 2.96
N ILE A 305 -5.66 -10.47 2.43
CA ILE A 305 -6.55 -9.56 3.16
C ILE A 305 -7.97 -10.02 2.95
N CYS A 306 -8.72 -10.30 4.00
CA CYS A 306 -10.16 -10.48 3.94
C CYS A 306 -10.82 -9.11 3.86
N LEU A 307 -11.21 -8.69 2.66
CA LEU A 307 -11.78 -7.38 2.42
C LEU A 307 -13.26 -7.31 2.80
N GLU A 308 -14.00 -8.40 2.52
CA GLU A 308 -15.43 -8.49 2.82
C GLU A 308 -15.81 -9.89 3.30
N GLY A 309 -16.86 -9.96 4.12
CA GLY A 309 -17.47 -11.19 4.58
C GLY A 309 -16.68 -11.94 5.65
N ASN A 310 -16.97 -13.23 5.76
CA ASN A 310 -16.33 -14.15 6.69
C ASN A 310 -15.96 -15.43 5.95
N ALA A 311 -14.85 -16.04 6.33
CA ALA A 311 -14.36 -17.26 5.73
C ALA A 311 -13.58 -18.11 6.73
N LYS A 312 -13.20 -19.30 6.30
CA LYS A 312 -12.30 -20.19 7.03
C LYS A 312 -11.06 -20.47 6.20
N ILE A 313 -9.91 -20.45 6.84
CA ILE A 313 -8.67 -21.00 6.32
C ILE A 313 -8.58 -22.44 6.82
N VAL A 314 -8.50 -23.39 5.90
CA VAL A 314 -8.47 -24.80 6.20
C VAL A 314 -7.22 -25.44 5.61
N GLY A 315 -6.48 -26.19 6.42
CA GLY A 315 -5.31 -26.97 6.03
C GLY A 315 -5.25 -28.29 6.80
N GLU A 316 -4.19 -29.06 6.62
CA GLU A 316 -4.00 -30.28 7.38
C GLU A 316 -3.85 -29.96 8.88
N ASN A 317 -4.77 -30.48 9.71
CA ASN A 317 -4.86 -30.20 11.15
C ASN A 317 -4.88 -28.70 11.50
N TYR A 318 -5.44 -27.86 10.61
CA TYR A 318 -5.55 -26.41 10.80
C TYR A 318 -6.89 -25.91 10.31
N GLU A 319 -7.59 -25.19 11.18
CA GLU A 319 -8.77 -24.42 10.83
C GLU A 319 -8.73 -23.08 11.58
N LYS A 320 -9.02 -22.00 10.87
CA LYS A 320 -9.08 -20.67 11.47
C LYS A 320 -10.13 -19.82 10.78
N ASP A 321 -11.05 -19.30 11.58
CA ASP A 321 -11.99 -18.27 11.12
C ASP A 321 -11.25 -16.95 10.84
N VAL A 322 -11.62 -16.32 9.74
CA VAL A 322 -11.21 -14.99 9.32
C VAL A 322 -12.43 -14.17 8.93
N ARG A 323 -12.37 -12.90 9.18
CA ARG A 323 -13.44 -11.94 8.91
C ARG A 323 -12.91 -10.70 8.22
N ARG A 324 -13.79 -9.86 7.75
CA ARG A 324 -13.45 -8.55 7.21
C ARG A 324 -12.43 -7.83 8.09
N GLY A 325 -11.36 -7.33 7.47
CA GLY A 325 -10.26 -6.63 8.12
C GLY A 325 -9.16 -7.52 8.67
N ASP A 326 -9.33 -8.85 8.67
CA ASP A 326 -8.23 -9.76 8.97
C ASP A 326 -7.28 -9.86 7.80
N TYR A 327 -5.99 -9.99 8.10
CA TYR A 327 -4.94 -10.22 7.11
C TYR A 327 -3.86 -11.14 7.65
N PHE A 328 -3.17 -11.81 6.76
CA PHE A 328 -2.08 -12.72 7.11
C PHE A 328 -1.03 -12.82 6.00
N TYR A 329 0.16 -13.21 6.39
CA TYR A 329 1.23 -13.59 5.48
C TYR A 329 1.23 -15.12 5.30
N LEU A 330 1.35 -15.58 4.06
CA LEU A 330 1.52 -16.99 3.72
C LEU A 330 3.01 -17.29 3.52
N PRO A 331 3.65 -18.14 4.38
CA PRO A 331 5.01 -18.57 4.21
C PRO A 331 5.22 -19.42 2.94
N PHE A 332 6.42 -19.39 2.37
CA PHE A 332 6.79 -20.21 1.20
C PHE A 332 6.48 -21.70 1.41
N ILE A 333 6.85 -22.25 2.57
CA ILE A 333 6.60 -23.67 2.89
C ILE A 333 5.10 -24.02 2.96
N ALA A 334 4.24 -23.03 3.07
CA ALA A 334 2.78 -23.17 3.18
C ALA A 334 2.07 -23.09 1.80
N GLU A 335 2.81 -22.86 0.72
CA GLU A 335 2.27 -22.76 -0.64
C GLU A 335 1.45 -23.99 -1.01
N GLY A 336 0.23 -23.78 -1.50
CA GLY A 336 -0.67 -24.85 -1.92
C GLY A 336 -1.30 -25.68 -0.79
N LYS A 337 -0.98 -25.41 0.47
CA LYS A 337 -1.40 -26.25 1.61
C LYS A 337 -2.66 -25.78 2.31
N PHE A 338 -3.12 -24.57 2.01
CA PHE A 338 -4.30 -23.98 2.64
C PHE A 338 -5.36 -23.66 1.60
N ARG A 339 -6.60 -23.81 2.01
CA ARG A 339 -7.80 -23.45 1.25
C ARG A 339 -8.59 -22.43 2.04
N ILE A 340 -9.07 -21.40 1.36
CA ILE A 340 -10.00 -20.42 1.92
C ILE A 340 -11.39 -20.75 1.41
N THR A 341 -12.35 -20.87 2.32
CA THR A 341 -13.74 -21.25 1.99
C THR A 341 -14.74 -20.43 2.79
N THR A 342 -15.96 -20.27 2.26
CA THR A 342 -17.08 -19.62 2.95
C THR A 342 -18.40 -20.30 2.59
N ASP A 343 -19.35 -20.31 3.53
CA ASP A 343 -20.73 -20.75 3.29
C ASP A 343 -21.63 -19.59 2.79
N THR A 344 -21.14 -18.36 2.83
CA THR A 344 -21.86 -17.16 2.40
C THR A 344 -21.14 -16.48 1.23
N GLU A 345 -20.65 -15.30 1.43
CA GLU A 345 -19.81 -14.57 0.47
C GLU A 345 -18.61 -13.96 1.19
N ALA A 346 -17.44 -14.02 0.56
CA ALA A 346 -16.24 -13.33 1.03
C ALA A 346 -15.38 -12.86 -0.14
N VAL A 347 -14.71 -11.74 0.06
CA VAL A 347 -13.76 -11.16 -0.89
C VAL A 347 -12.39 -11.08 -0.25
N PHE A 348 -11.39 -11.61 -0.96
CA PHE A 348 -9.99 -11.54 -0.55
C PHE A 348 -9.16 -10.78 -1.58
N ILE A 349 -8.21 -10.01 -1.08
CA ILE A 349 -7.12 -9.45 -1.88
C ILE A 349 -5.85 -10.23 -1.56
N GLU A 350 -5.23 -10.79 -2.60
CA GLU A 350 -3.92 -11.44 -2.55
C GLU A 350 -2.89 -10.49 -3.15
N CYS A 351 -1.84 -10.20 -2.37
CA CYS A 351 -0.73 -9.35 -2.79
C CYS A 351 0.54 -10.20 -2.87
N LEU A 352 1.12 -10.24 -4.07
CA LEU A 352 2.33 -10.99 -4.36
C LEU A 352 3.51 -10.02 -4.54
N PRO A 353 4.73 -10.40 -4.13
CA PRO A 353 5.94 -9.61 -4.35
C PRO A 353 6.29 -9.47 -5.85
N SER A 354 7.46 -8.91 -6.16
CA SER A 354 7.94 -8.79 -7.52
C SER A 354 7.90 -10.13 -8.27
N LYS A 355 7.80 -10.04 -9.60
CA LYS A 355 7.87 -11.24 -10.45
C LYS A 355 9.14 -12.04 -10.11
N GLN A 356 8.94 -13.28 -9.71
CA GLN A 356 10.03 -14.20 -9.42
C GLN A 356 10.48 -14.88 -10.73
N ASP A 357 11.78 -15.03 -10.89
CA ASP A 357 12.38 -15.74 -12.05
C ASP A 357 12.13 -17.25 -12.01
#